data_cb6ac7b5186eda1b4f7042ed2a9ba056
#
_entry.id   cb6ac7b5186eda1b4f7042ed2a9ba056
#
_cell.length_a   1.000
_cell.length_b   1.000
_cell.length_c   1.000
_cell.angle_alpha   90.00
_cell.angle_beta   90.00
_cell.angle_gamma   90.00
#
_symmetry.space_group_name_H-M   'P 1'
#
loop_
_entity.id
_entity.type
_entity.pdbx_description
1 polymer ?
#
loop_
_entity_poly.entity_id
_entity_poly.type
_entity_poly.pdbx_seq_one_letter_code
_entity_poly.pdbx_strand_id
1 'polypeptide(L)'
;MKITFLDFEQPIAELESKIEELRYVQDDSALDISEEINRLQKKSHGLTKEIYAKLNAWQISQVARHPQRPYTLDYLAGMFTDFEELHGDRSYADDPAIVGGFARFNGQPVMVIGHQKGKDTKDKIYRNFGMPRPEGYRKALRLMRLAEKFAIPVMTFIDTPGAYPGIGAEERGQSEAIARNLYVMAELRVPIICTVIGEGGSGGALAVGVGDVTLLLQYSTYSVISPEGCASILWKSAEKASVAAETLGITATRLKTLGLVDRIVSEPLGGAHRDYDGMMQSLKKVLQETLRSLQDQSVDALLKARFERLMAYGKFKEAAQSK
;
A
#
# COMPACT_ATOMS: atom_id res chain seq x y z
N MET A 1 -2.69 -11.61 19.74
CA MET A 1 -2.06 -12.22 18.55
C MET A 1 -0.55 -12.16 18.74
N LYS A 2 0.20 -13.27 18.57
CA LYS A 2 1.67 -13.24 18.76
C LYS A 2 2.29 -12.38 17.66
N ILE A 3 3.16 -11.44 18.05
CA ILE A 3 3.83 -10.54 17.11
C ILE A 3 4.87 -11.33 16.32
N THR A 4 4.88 -11.20 15.01
CA THR A 4 5.92 -11.71 14.12
C THR A 4 7.02 -10.65 14.02
N PHE A 5 8.27 -11.05 14.14
CA PHE A 5 9.44 -10.17 14.00
C PHE A 5 10.21 -10.54 12.73
N LEU A 6 10.72 -9.53 12.04
CA LEU A 6 11.63 -9.70 10.91
C LEU A 6 13.06 -9.95 11.42
N ASP A 7 13.93 -10.49 10.58
CA ASP A 7 15.30 -10.88 10.99
C ASP A 7 16.08 -9.71 11.64
N PHE A 8 15.96 -8.51 11.13
CA PHE A 8 16.62 -7.33 11.68
C PHE A 8 15.98 -6.81 12.98
N GLU A 9 14.82 -7.32 13.35
CA GLU A 9 14.11 -7.00 14.61
C GLU A 9 14.45 -7.98 15.75
N GLN A 10 15.31 -8.99 15.54
CA GLN A 10 15.65 -9.98 16.58
C GLN A 10 16.04 -9.35 17.93
N PRO A 11 16.84 -8.26 18.00
CA PRO A 11 17.14 -7.63 19.28
C PRO A 11 15.91 -7.05 20.00
N ILE A 12 14.86 -6.66 19.26
CA ILE A 12 13.58 -6.21 19.82
C ILE A 12 12.80 -7.45 20.31
N ALA A 13 12.76 -8.52 19.51
CA ALA A 13 12.07 -9.76 19.86
C ALA A 13 12.57 -10.37 21.17
N GLU A 14 13.89 -10.36 21.40
CA GLU A 14 14.51 -10.83 22.64
C GLU A 14 14.07 -10.02 23.86
N LEU A 15 13.95 -8.68 23.72
CA LEU A 15 13.46 -7.83 24.81
C LEU A 15 11.98 -8.03 25.07
N GLU A 16 11.16 -8.14 24.03
CA GLU A 16 9.72 -8.41 24.17
C GLU A 16 9.45 -9.77 24.79
N SER A 17 10.23 -10.81 24.43
CA SER A 17 10.13 -12.13 25.08
C SER A 17 10.43 -12.06 26.59
N LYS A 18 11.48 -11.33 26.98
CA LYS A 18 11.79 -11.14 28.40
C LYS A 18 10.70 -10.37 29.15
N ILE A 19 10.10 -9.38 28.50
CA ILE A 19 8.98 -8.62 29.09
C ILE A 19 7.77 -9.53 29.30
N GLU A 20 7.45 -10.40 28.32
CA GLU A 20 6.37 -11.38 28.47
C GLU A 20 6.64 -12.40 29.58
N GLU A 21 7.86 -12.93 29.67
CA GLU A 21 8.28 -13.83 30.72
C GLU A 21 8.11 -13.19 32.12
N LEU A 22 8.56 -11.94 32.29
CA LEU A 22 8.42 -11.22 33.55
C LEU A 22 6.96 -10.93 33.90
N ARG A 23 6.11 -10.60 32.95
CA ARG A 23 4.67 -10.43 33.17
C ARG A 23 4.03 -11.71 33.66
N TYR A 24 4.38 -12.85 33.06
CA TYR A 24 3.88 -14.17 33.51
C TYR A 24 4.29 -14.49 34.93
N VAL A 25 5.56 -14.20 35.29
CA VAL A 25 6.06 -14.40 36.69
C VAL A 25 5.38 -13.45 37.68
N GLN A 26 5.08 -12.21 37.28
CA GLN A 26 4.37 -11.21 38.09
C GLN A 26 2.94 -11.67 38.41
N ASP A 27 2.25 -12.24 37.42
CA ASP A 27 0.86 -12.71 37.56
C ASP A 27 0.80 -13.95 38.49
N ASP A 28 1.88 -14.72 38.59
CA ASP A 28 1.97 -15.98 39.37
C ASP A 28 2.62 -15.82 40.77
N SER A 29 3.19 -14.65 41.05
CA SER A 29 3.93 -14.39 42.31
C SER A 29 3.58 -13.02 42.93
N ALA A 30 3.75 -12.90 44.26
CA ALA A 30 3.58 -11.63 45.00
C ALA A 30 4.76 -10.63 44.83
N LEU A 31 5.67 -10.91 43.89
CA LEU A 31 6.82 -10.04 43.61
C LEU A 31 6.44 -8.90 42.69
N ASP A 32 6.69 -7.67 43.15
CA ASP A 32 6.52 -6.47 42.28
C ASP A 32 7.77 -6.23 41.42
N ILE A 33 7.68 -6.63 40.14
CA ILE A 33 8.74 -6.45 39.13
C ILE A 33 8.37 -5.38 38.10
N SER A 34 7.40 -4.53 38.41
CA SER A 34 6.88 -3.49 37.49
C SER A 34 7.96 -2.51 37.04
N GLU A 35 8.91 -2.15 37.91
CA GLU A 35 10.02 -1.25 37.55
C GLU A 35 10.92 -1.85 36.47
N GLU A 36 11.24 -3.15 36.58
CA GLU A 36 12.08 -3.84 35.61
C GLU A 36 11.35 -3.99 34.27
N ILE A 37 10.06 -4.34 34.28
CA ILE A 37 9.21 -4.38 33.07
C ILE A 37 9.23 -2.99 32.39
N ASN A 38 9.00 -1.92 33.14
CA ASN A 38 9.01 -0.55 32.61
C ASN A 38 10.38 -0.16 32.02
N ARG A 39 11.47 -0.58 32.65
CA ARG A 39 12.83 -0.36 32.16
C ARG A 39 13.07 -1.06 30.84
N LEU A 40 12.67 -2.33 30.73
CA LEU A 40 12.80 -3.12 29.50
C LEU A 40 11.92 -2.58 28.38
N GLN A 41 10.69 -2.14 28.67
CA GLN A 41 9.81 -1.50 27.69
C GLN A 41 10.41 -0.21 27.12
N LYS A 42 10.97 0.64 27.97
CA LYS A 42 11.68 1.87 27.50
C LYS A 42 12.87 1.52 26.62
N LYS A 43 13.61 0.46 26.98
CA LYS A 43 14.75 -0.03 26.18
C LYS A 43 14.28 -0.59 24.84
N SER A 44 13.23 -1.41 24.81
CA SER A 44 12.61 -1.93 23.57
C SER A 44 12.14 -0.79 22.66
N HIS A 45 11.43 0.19 23.20
CA HIS A 45 10.99 1.38 22.47
C HIS A 45 12.17 2.18 21.88
N GLY A 46 13.22 2.42 22.65
CA GLY A 46 14.44 3.11 22.18
C GLY A 46 15.15 2.35 21.07
N LEU A 47 15.31 1.03 21.24
CA LEU A 47 15.93 0.17 20.24
C LEU A 47 15.12 0.10 18.95
N THR A 48 13.79 0.00 19.04
CA THR A 48 12.91 0.05 17.88
C THR A 48 13.08 1.36 17.11
N LYS A 49 13.15 2.49 17.82
CA LYS A 49 13.39 3.80 17.21
C LYS A 49 14.74 3.87 16.48
N GLU A 50 15.79 3.31 17.07
CA GLU A 50 17.13 3.30 16.46
C GLU A 50 17.18 2.43 15.20
N ILE A 51 16.59 1.23 15.24
CA ILE A 51 16.55 0.28 14.11
C ILE A 51 15.73 0.90 12.98
N TYR A 52 14.52 1.37 13.26
CA TYR A 52 13.61 1.90 12.24
C TYR A 52 14.06 3.24 11.64
N ALA A 53 14.92 3.99 12.34
CA ALA A 53 15.56 5.19 11.79
C ALA A 53 16.64 4.88 10.74
N LYS A 54 17.15 3.65 10.66
CA LYS A 54 18.30 3.24 9.83
C LYS A 54 17.95 2.15 8.81
N LEU A 55 16.66 1.86 8.60
CA LEU A 55 16.26 0.83 7.64
C LEU A 55 16.75 1.16 6.23
N ASN A 56 17.38 0.19 5.59
CA ASN A 56 17.72 0.27 4.17
C ASN A 56 16.51 -0.11 3.29
N ALA A 57 16.61 0.07 1.97
CA ALA A 57 15.50 -0.17 1.05
C ALA A 57 15.02 -1.63 1.06
N TRP A 58 15.93 -2.59 1.26
CA TRP A 58 15.57 -3.99 1.39
C TRP A 58 14.74 -4.27 2.65
N GLN A 59 15.17 -3.77 3.81
CA GLN A 59 14.43 -3.88 5.06
C GLN A 59 13.06 -3.20 4.99
N ILE A 60 12.98 -2.03 4.35
CA ILE A 60 11.70 -1.36 4.10
C ILE A 60 10.79 -2.26 3.24
N SER A 61 11.33 -2.92 2.21
CA SER A 61 10.53 -3.85 1.38
C SER A 61 10.01 -5.06 2.19
N GLN A 62 10.77 -5.52 3.17
CA GLN A 62 10.33 -6.58 4.09
C GLN A 62 9.21 -6.07 5.02
N VAL A 63 9.33 -4.85 5.56
CA VAL A 63 8.25 -4.22 6.36
C VAL A 63 6.99 -4.01 5.53
N ALA A 64 7.12 -3.57 4.25
CA ALA A 64 5.99 -3.40 3.34
C ALA A 64 5.18 -4.68 3.12
N ARG A 65 5.85 -5.84 3.21
CA ARG A 65 5.28 -7.18 3.02
C ARG A 65 5.00 -7.91 4.33
N HIS A 66 5.12 -7.24 5.47
CA HIS A 66 4.95 -7.87 6.77
C HIS A 66 3.58 -8.58 6.86
N PRO A 67 3.51 -9.87 7.28
CA PRO A 67 2.28 -10.67 7.22
C PRO A 67 1.14 -10.14 8.11
N GLN A 68 1.48 -9.35 9.13
CA GLN A 68 0.52 -8.71 10.04
C GLN A 68 0.21 -7.26 9.66
N ARG A 69 0.67 -6.78 8.50
CA ARG A 69 0.33 -5.44 8.03
C ARG A 69 -1.16 -5.35 7.69
N PRO A 70 -1.85 -4.25 8.03
CA PRO A 70 -3.25 -4.11 7.67
C PRO A 70 -3.42 -4.07 6.15
N TYR A 71 -4.46 -4.78 5.66
CA TYR A 71 -4.87 -4.82 4.26
C TYR A 71 -6.10 -3.93 4.02
N THR A 72 -6.55 -3.84 2.78
CA THR A 72 -7.67 -2.96 2.38
C THR A 72 -8.91 -3.13 3.26
N LEU A 73 -9.33 -4.36 3.56
CA LEU A 73 -10.51 -4.60 4.41
C LEU A 73 -10.31 -4.12 5.86
N ASP A 74 -9.08 -4.14 6.39
CA ASP A 74 -8.79 -3.58 7.72
C ASP A 74 -8.96 -2.06 7.71
N TYR A 75 -8.44 -1.38 6.67
CA TYR A 75 -8.60 0.06 6.50
C TYR A 75 -10.07 0.44 6.28
N LEU A 76 -10.83 -0.36 5.54
CA LEU A 76 -12.28 -0.16 5.38
C LEU A 76 -13.00 -0.23 6.74
N ALA A 77 -12.75 -1.26 7.52
CA ALA A 77 -13.36 -1.44 8.84
C ALA A 77 -12.99 -0.32 9.82
N GLY A 78 -11.76 0.22 9.75
CA GLY A 78 -11.27 1.22 10.70
C GLY A 78 -11.56 2.68 10.34
N MET A 79 -11.84 2.98 9.07
CA MET A 79 -11.95 4.37 8.61
C MET A 79 -13.27 4.73 7.93
N PHE A 80 -14.04 3.74 7.48
CA PHE A 80 -15.26 3.93 6.69
C PHE A 80 -16.47 3.32 7.39
N THR A 81 -17.66 3.76 7.00
CA THR A 81 -18.93 3.15 7.39
C THR A 81 -19.74 2.75 6.15
N ASP A 82 -20.76 1.93 6.34
CA ASP A 82 -21.73 1.54 5.30
C ASP A 82 -21.04 0.99 4.03
N PHE A 83 -20.05 0.12 4.20
CA PHE A 83 -19.37 -0.48 3.06
C PHE A 83 -20.23 -1.57 2.45
N GLU A 84 -20.58 -1.37 1.17
CA GLU A 84 -21.34 -2.32 0.35
C GLU A 84 -20.45 -2.80 -0.80
N GLU A 85 -19.95 -4.03 -0.69
CA GLU A 85 -19.07 -4.62 -1.70
C GLU A 85 -19.82 -4.96 -2.98
N LEU A 86 -19.24 -4.61 -4.13
CA LEU A 86 -19.79 -4.84 -5.46
C LEU A 86 -18.92 -5.82 -6.23
N HIS A 87 -19.46 -7.00 -6.49
CA HIS A 87 -18.78 -8.13 -7.12
C HIS A 87 -18.92 -8.19 -8.65
N GLY A 88 -17.91 -8.81 -9.27
CA GLY A 88 -17.92 -9.21 -10.68
C GLY A 88 -17.65 -8.09 -11.69
N ASP A 89 -17.10 -8.49 -12.84
CA ASP A 89 -16.72 -7.60 -13.93
C ASP A 89 -17.82 -7.37 -14.97
N ARG A 90 -18.93 -8.11 -14.90
CA ARG A 90 -20.03 -8.12 -15.89
C ARG A 90 -19.60 -8.64 -17.26
N SER A 91 -18.49 -9.39 -17.32
CA SER A 91 -17.96 -9.97 -18.57
C SER A 91 -17.60 -11.45 -18.41
N TYR A 92 -16.88 -11.81 -17.35
CA TYR A 92 -16.40 -13.17 -17.13
C TYR A 92 -16.68 -13.69 -15.72
N ALA A 93 -16.11 -13.04 -14.68
CA ALA A 93 -16.20 -13.53 -13.30
C ALA A 93 -15.98 -12.41 -12.27
N ASP A 94 -16.01 -12.79 -10.99
CA ASP A 94 -15.45 -11.97 -9.91
C ASP A 94 -14.00 -12.35 -9.67
N ASP A 95 -13.22 -11.41 -9.12
CA ASP A 95 -11.85 -11.63 -8.63
C ASP A 95 -11.70 -11.10 -7.21
N PRO A 96 -11.56 -11.98 -6.20
CA PRO A 96 -11.43 -11.57 -4.80
C PRO A 96 -10.09 -10.90 -4.45
N ALA A 97 -9.13 -10.86 -5.38
CA ALA A 97 -7.88 -10.10 -5.20
C ALA A 97 -8.11 -8.57 -5.25
N ILE A 98 -9.21 -8.12 -5.87
CA ILE A 98 -9.72 -6.76 -5.80
C ILE A 98 -11.02 -6.75 -4.99
N VAL A 99 -11.08 -5.94 -3.96
CA VAL A 99 -12.30 -5.58 -3.23
C VAL A 99 -12.69 -4.16 -3.59
N GLY A 100 -13.99 -3.89 -3.69
CA GLY A 100 -14.42 -2.53 -3.96
C GLY A 100 -15.93 -2.38 -3.89
N GLY A 101 -16.36 -1.17 -3.62
CA GLY A 101 -17.78 -0.86 -3.43
C GLY A 101 -18.01 0.55 -2.92
N PHE A 102 -19.25 0.83 -2.63
CA PHE A 102 -19.63 2.08 -1.99
C PHE A 102 -19.30 2.05 -0.50
N ALA A 103 -18.89 3.20 0.03
CA ALA A 103 -18.68 3.41 1.46
C ALA A 103 -18.98 4.85 1.83
N ARG A 104 -19.01 5.15 3.14
CA ARG A 104 -19.03 6.52 3.63
C ARG A 104 -17.71 6.85 4.32
N PHE A 105 -17.09 7.93 3.89
CA PHE A 105 -15.91 8.51 4.53
C PHE A 105 -16.30 9.82 5.22
N ASN A 106 -16.29 9.82 6.55
CA ASN A 106 -16.81 10.96 7.34
C ASN A 106 -18.24 11.40 6.92
N GLY A 107 -19.13 10.43 6.67
CA GLY A 107 -20.50 10.66 6.24
C GLY A 107 -20.69 10.92 4.74
N GLN A 108 -19.62 11.22 3.98
CA GLN A 108 -19.68 11.44 2.52
C GLN A 108 -19.60 10.13 1.74
N PRO A 109 -20.40 9.93 0.69
CA PRO A 109 -20.29 8.76 -0.17
C PRO A 109 -18.98 8.79 -0.96
N VAL A 110 -18.32 7.66 -1.03
CA VAL A 110 -17.09 7.43 -1.81
C VAL A 110 -17.13 6.05 -2.46
N MET A 111 -16.40 5.88 -3.54
CA MET A 111 -16.08 4.57 -4.10
C MET A 111 -14.70 4.14 -3.59
N VAL A 112 -14.65 2.99 -2.95
CA VAL A 112 -13.39 2.39 -2.49
C VAL A 112 -13.04 1.19 -3.36
N ILE A 113 -11.78 1.09 -3.77
CA ILE A 113 -11.25 -0.02 -4.57
C ILE A 113 -9.87 -0.36 -4.01
N GLY A 114 -9.58 -1.63 -3.74
CA GLY A 114 -8.25 -1.97 -3.24
C GLY A 114 -7.86 -3.43 -3.42
N HIS A 115 -6.57 -3.67 -3.32
CA HIS A 115 -6.04 -5.02 -3.32
C HIS A 115 -6.24 -5.69 -1.96
N GLN A 116 -6.53 -6.99 -1.96
CA GLN A 116 -6.65 -7.79 -0.76
C GLN A 116 -5.80 -9.05 -0.89
N LYS A 117 -4.83 -9.21 0.01
CA LYS A 117 -3.87 -10.34 -0.03
C LYS A 117 -4.33 -11.59 0.70
N GLY A 118 -5.12 -11.41 1.74
CA GLY A 118 -5.50 -12.50 2.64
C GLY A 118 -4.55 -12.67 3.85
N LYS A 119 -5.11 -13.08 4.99
CA LYS A 119 -4.38 -13.18 6.27
C LYS A 119 -3.85 -14.58 6.56
N ASP A 120 -4.60 -15.61 6.24
CA ASP A 120 -4.18 -16.99 6.37
C ASP A 120 -3.95 -17.66 5.01
N THR A 121 -3.46 -18.89 5.00
CA THR A 121 -3.13 -19.62 3.77
C THR A 121 -4.35 -19.81 2.86
N LYS A 122 -5.52 -20.12 3.43
CA LYS A 122 -6.74 -20.34 2.67
C LYS A 122 -7.22 -19.03 2.01
N ASP A 123 -7.23 -17.95 2.77
CA ASP A 123 -7.63 -16.64 2.28
C ASP A 123 -6.62 -16.10 1.24
N LYS A 124 -5.30 -16.32 1.45
CA LYS A 124 -4.27 -15.97 0.46
C LYS A 124 -4.46 -16.69 -0.87
N ILE A 125 -4.76 -17.99 -0.85
CA ILE A 125 -5.03 -18.77 -2.06
C ILE A 125 -6.32 -18.25 -2.75
N TYR A 126 -7.38 -18.03 -1.99
CA TYR A 126 -8.64 -17.49 -2.49
C TYR A 126 -8.46 -16.13 -3.18
N ARG A 127 -7.65 -15.25 -2.60
CA ARG A 127 -7.35 -13.91 -3.13
C ARG A 127 -6.12 -13.86 -4.04
N ASN A 128 -5.65 -15.01 -4.47
CA ASN A 128 -4.50 -15.15 -5.37
C ASN A 128 -3.30 -14.30 -4.89
N PHE A 129 -3.04 -14.26 -3.57
CA PHE A 129 -1.96 -13.49 -2.94
C PHE A 129 -1.99 -11.98 -3.26
N GLY A 130 -3.15 -11.43 -3.56
CA GLY A 130 -3.32 -10.04 -3.95
C GLY A 130 -2.83 -9.74 -5.38
N MET A 131 -2.71 -10.75 -6.22
CA MET A 131 -2.39 -10.61 -7.66
C MET A 131 -3.66 -10.68 -8.49
N PRO A 132 -4.23 -9.56 -8.95
CA PRO A 132 -5.46 -9.56 -9.70
C PRO A 132 -5.33 -10.20 -11.07
N ARG A 133 -6.41 -10.86 -11.48
CA ARG A 133 -6.68 -11.32 -12.83
C ARG A 133 -7.36 -10.23 -13.65
N PRO A 134 -7.53 -10.38 -14.97
CA PRO A 134 -8.20 -9.38 -15.83
C PRO A 134 -9.58 -8.96 -15.31
N GLU A 135 -10.34 -9.89 -14.80
CA GLU A 135 -11.68 -9.66 -14.22
C GLU A 135 -11.65 -8.75 -12.98
N GLY A 136 -10.59 -8.78 -12.18
CA GLY A 136 -10.39 -7.84 -11.07
C GLY A 136 -10.20 -6.41 -11.55
N TYR A 137 -9.38 -6.21 -12.58
CA TYR A 137 -9.18 -4.87 -13.17
C TYR A 137 -10.42 -4.37 -13.91
N ARG A 138 -11.16 -5.24 -14.63
CA ARG A 138 -12.44 -4.88 -15.24
C ARG A 138 -13.51 -4.53 -14.19
N LYS A 139 -13.52 -5.25 -13.05
CA LYS A 139 -14.36 -4.88 -11.89
C LYS A 139 -13.99 -3.47 -11.40
N ALA A 140 -12.70 -3.20 -11.17
CA ALA A 140 -12.25 -1.87 -10.76
C ALA A 140 -12.69 -0.78 -11.75
N LEU A 141 -12.53 -1.02 -13.06
CA LEU A 141 -13.01 -0.11 -14.12
C LEU A 141 -14.51 0.17 -14.00
N ARG A 142 -15.29 -0.87 -13.85
CA ARG A 142 -16.75 -0.75 -13.70
C ARG A 142 -17.12 0.10 -12.49
N LEU A 143 -16.43 -0.08 -11.35
CA LEU A 143 -16.65 0.70 -10.14
C LEU A 143 -16.24 2.17 -10.32
N MET A 144 -15.13 2.45 -11.01
CA MET A 144 -14.71 3.82 -11.32
C MET A 144 -15.74 4.54 -12.21
N ARG A 145 -16.26 3.87 -13.24
CA ARG A 145 -17.33 4.43 -14.08
C ARG A 145 -18.64 4.63 -13.30
N LEU A 146 -18.91 3.78 -12.34
CA LEU A 146 -20.07 3.94 -11.46
C LEU A 146 -19.88 5.15 -10.53
N ALA A 147 -18.68 5.35 -9.99
CA ALA A 147 -18.32 6.53 -9.19
C ALA A 147 -18.49 7.83 -10.00
N GLU A 148 -18.00 7.85 -11.24
CA GLU A 148 -18.18 8.97 -12.15
C GLU A 148 -19.66 9.30 -12.42
N LYS A 149 -20.47 8.26 -12.68
CA LYS A 149 -21.92 8.40 -12.90
C LYS A 149 -22.64 9.08 -11.74
N PHE A 150 -22.22 8.79 -10.51
CA PHE A 150 -22.81 9.37 -9.30
C PHE A 150 -22.04 10.58 -8.76
N ALA A 151 -21.02 11.05 -9.50
CA ALA A 151 -20.18 12.17 -9.10
C ALA A 151 -19.57 12.02 -7.68
N ILE A 152 -19.14 10.81 -7.32
CA ILE A 152 -18.51 10.52 -6.03
C ILE A 152 -17.01 10.26 -6.19
N PRO A 153 -16.18 10.66 -5.22
CA PRO A 153 -14.74 10.44 -5.25
C PRO A 153 -14.36 8.96 -5.24
N VAL A 154 -13.21 8.63 -5.83
CA VAL A 154 -12.59 7.31 -5.82
C VAL A 154 -11.39 7.33 -4.88
N MET A 155 -11.32 6.36 -3.97
CA MET A 155 -10.17 6.10 -3.11
C MET A 155 -9.63 4.71 -3.41
N THR A 156 -8.37 4.60 -3.84
CA THR A 156 -7.75 3.31 -4.10
C THR A 156 -6.73 2.95 -3.03
N PHE A 157 -6.68 1.67 -2.64
CA PHE A 157 -5.73 1.10 -1.70
C PHE A 157 -4.88 0.04 -2.40
N ILE A 158 -3.60 0.32 -2.56
CA ILE A 158 -2.69 -0.48 -3.39
C ILE A 158 -1.80 -1.33 -2.48
N ASP A 159 -1.92 -2.66 -2.61
CA ASP A 159 -1.06 -3.63 -1.95
C ASP A 159 -1.01 -4.93 -2.75
N THR A 160 -0.13 -4.98 -3.75
CA THR A 160 0.02 -6.11 -4.67
C THR A 160 1.48 -6.30 -5.07
N PRO A 161 1.97 -7.55 -5.16
CA PRO A 161 3.27 -7.83 -5.78
C PRO A 161 3.26 -7.62 -7.31
N GLY A 162 2.08 -7.54 -7.92
CA GLY A 162 1.88 -7.36 -9.37
C GLY A 162 0.59 -7.99 -9.87
N ALA A 163 0.36 -7.88 -11.17
CA ALA A 163 -0.74 -8.58 -11.83
C ALA A 163 -0.44 -10.08 -11.93
N TYR A 164 -1.47 -10.93 -11.91
CA TYR A 164 -1.32 -12.36 -12.07
C TYR A 164 -0.75 -12.72 -13.45
N PRO A 165 0.38 -13.45 -13.52
CA PRO A 165 1.10 -13.72 -14.77
C PRO A 165 0.71 -15.04 -15.43
N GLY A 166 -0.36 -15.70 -15.00
CA GLY A 166 -0.77 -17.02 -15.48
C GLY A 166 -1.39 -17.00 -16.89
N ILE A 167 -1.38 -18.17 -17.57
CA ILE A 167 -1.93 -18.36 -18.91
C ILE A 167 -3.37 -17.84 -19.01
N GLY A 168 -4.24 -18.17 -18.06
CA GLY A 168 -5.62 -17.70 -18.06
C GLY A 168 -5.78 -16.18 -17.94
N ALA A 169 -4.79 -15.47 -17.41
CA ALA A 169 -4.78 -14.02 -17.42
C ALA A 169 -4.43 -13.47 -18.82
N GLU A 170 -3.46 -14.08 -19.49
CA GLU A 170 -3.09 -13.74 -20.88
C GLU A 170 -4.27 -13.98 -21.82
N GLU A 171 -4.90 -15.14 -21.75
CA GLU A 171 -6.06 -15.51 -22.56
C GLU A 171 -7.25 -14.56 -22.39
N ARG A 172 -7.41 -13.97 -21.21
CA ARG A 172 -8.52 -13.05 -20.91
C ARG A 172 -8.14 -11.58 -20.95
N GLY A 173 -6.96 -11.24 -21.52
CA GLY A 173 -6.55 -9.89 -21.84
C GLY A 173 -6.05 -9.09 -20.63
N GLN A 174 -5.08 -9.61 -19.87
CA GLN A 174 -4.49 -8.94 -18.70
C GLN A 174 -3.95 -7.56 -19.03
N SER A 175 -3.16 -7.44 -20.10
CA SER A 175 -2.56 -6.16 -20.49
C SER A 175 -3.62 -5.15 -20.97
N GLU A 176 -4.65 -5.58 -21.69
CA GLU A 176 -5.78 -4.72 -22.09
C GLU A 176 -6.54 -4.20 -20.86
N ALA A 177 -6.86 -5.07 -19.91
CA ALA A 177 -7.61 -4.69 -18.72
C ALA A 177 -6.83 -3.65 -17.87
N ILE A 178 -5.51 -3.81 -17.74
CA ILE A 178 -4.64 -2.84 -17.08
C ILE A 178 -4.60 -1.53 -17.87
N ALA A 179 -4.29 -1.58 -19.17
CA ALA A 179 -4.15 -0.39 -20.01
C ALA A 179 -5.45 0.42 -20.08
N ARG A 180 -6.60 -0.26 -20.17
CA ARG A 180 -7.92 0.37 -20.15
C ARG A 180 -8.16 1.15 -18.86
N ASN A 181 -7.75 0.60 -17.71
CA ASN A 181 -7.86 1.29 -16.43
C ASN A 181 -7.02 2.58 -16.41
N LEU A 182 -5.75 2.52 -16.86
CA LEU A 182 -4.90 3.72 -16.92
C LEU A 182 -5.54 4.82 -17.77
N TYR A 183 -6.01 4.45 -18.95
CA TYR A 183 -6.69 5.39 -19.85
C TYR A 183 -7.91 6.04 -19.19
N VAL A 184 -8.79 5.22 -18.61
CA VAL A 184 -10.02 5.72 -17.98
C VAL A 184 -9.73 6.57 -16.75
N MET A 185 -8.80 6.16 -15.88
CA MET A 185 -8.44 6.93 -14.70
C MET A 185 -7.88 8.31 -15.04
N ALA A 186 -7.14 8.43 -16.17
CA ALA A 186 -6.61 9.70 -16.61
C ALA A 186 -7.73 10.72 -16.96
N GLU A 187 -8.88 10.24 -17.44
CA GLU A 187 -10.01 11.07 -17.91
C GLU A 187 -11.19 11.11 -16.92
N LEU A 188 -11.15 10.35 -15.83
CA LEU A 188 -12.28 10.21 -14.89
C LEU A 188 -12.62 11.55 -14.23
N ARG A 189 -13.87 11.98 -14.35
CA ARG A 189 -14.37 13.31 -13.97
C ARG A 189 -14.73 13.44 -12.48
N VAL A 190 -14.06 12.69 -11.62
CA VAL A 190 -14.20 12.74 -10.15
C VAL A 190 -12.82 12.73 -9.51
N PRO A 191 -12.68 13.22 -8.26
CA PRO A 191 -11.43 13.11 -7.51
C PRO A 191 -10.97 11.66 -7.33
N ILE A 192 -9.69 11.41 -7.53
CA ILE A 192 -9.06 10.10 -7.34
C ILE A 192 -7.86 10.23 -6.40
N ILE A 193 -7.91 9.56 -5.26
CA ILE A 193 -6.80 9.48 -4.31
C ILE A 193 -6.28 8.04 -4.30
N CYS A 194 -5.02 7.85 -4.70
CA CYS A 194 -4.36 6.55 -4.69
C CYS A 194 -3.46 6.43 -3.45
N THR A 195 -3.60 5.35 -2.68
CA THR A 195 -2.79 5.13 -1.47
C THR A 195 -2.09 3.78 -1.55
N VAL A 196 -0.75 3.79 -1.56
CA VAL A 196 0.03 2.56 -1.45
C VAL A 196 0.19 2.22 0.03
N ILE A 197 -0.41 1.12 0.47
CA ILE A 197 -0.49 0.71 1.89
C ILE A 197 0.49 -0.42 2.25
N GLY A 198 1.11 -1.05 1.27
CA GLY A 198 2.10 -2.11 1.42
C GLY A 198 3.08 -2.10 0.26
N GLU A 199 3.04 -3.10 -0.61
CA GLU A 199 3.83 -3.10 -1.83
C GLU A 199 2.99 -2.71 -3.06
N GLY A 200 3.46 -1.74 -3.84
CA GLY A 200 2.88 -1.34 -5.12
C GLY A 200 3.67 -1.93 -6.27
N GLY A 201 3.32 -3.13 -6.72
CA GLY A 201 4.07 -3.85 -7.74
C GLY A 201 3.55 -3.67 -9.15
N SER A 202 4.42 -3.18 -10.04
CA SER A 202 4.28 -3.26 -11.50
C SER A 202 2.94 -2.72 -12.06
N GLY A 203 2.50 -3.24 -13.19
CA GLY A 203 1.22 -2.93 -13.83
C GLY A 203 0.01 -3.23 -12.94
N GLY A 204 0.14 -4.18 -12.00
CA GLY A 204 -0.90 -4.48 -11.03
C GLY A 204 -1.26 -3.29 -10.16
N ALA A 205 -0.26 -2.60 -9.66
CA ALA A 205 -0.43 -1.38 -8.89
C ALA A 205 -0.88 -0.19 -9.76
N LEU A 206 -0.30 -0.04 -10.95
CA LEU A 206 -0.65 1.04 -11.89
C LEU A 206 -2.11 1.00 -12.30
N ALA A 207 -2.69 -0.19 -12.50
CA ALA A 207 -4.07 -0.35 -12.95
C ALA A 207 -5.12 0.31 -12.04
N VAL A 208 -4.76 0.65 -10.80
CA VAL A 208 -5.57 1.43 -9.86
C VAL A 208 -4.79 2.58 -9.22
N GLY A 209 -3.69 3.00 -9.86
CA GLY A 209 -2.70 3.95 -9.33
C GLY A 209 -2.62 5.30 -10.07
N VAL A 210 -3.45 5.55 -11.07
CA VAL A 210 -3.47 6.82 -11.82
C VAL A 210 -4.50 7.76 -11.18
N GLY A 211 -4.05 8.69 -10.37
CA GLY A 211 -4.95 9.59 -9.62
C GLY A 211 -4.48 11.04 -9.59
N ASP A 212 -5.27 11.87 -8.95
CA ASP A 212 -4.93 13.29 -8.70
C ASP A 212 -3.83 13.41 -7.66
N VAL A 213 -3.85 12.54 -6.66
CA VAL A 213 -2.86 12.48 -5.58
C VAL A 213 -2.48 11.03 -5.30
N THR A 214 -1.18 10.79 -5.20
CA THR A 214 -0.63 9.50 -4.75
C THR A 214 -0.03 9.64 -3.36
N LEU A 215 -0.62 8.94 -2.41
CA LEU A 215 -0.13 8.79 -1.04
C LEU A 215 0.68 7.49 -0.94
N LEU A 216 1.73 7.50 -0.15
CA LEU A 216 2.52 6.31 0.14
C LEU A 216 2.76 6.23 1.65
N LEU A 217 2.46 5.09 2.28
CA LEU A 217 2.81 4.90 3.68
C LEU A 217 4.32 4.85 3.85
N GLN A 218 4.81 5.26 5.01
CA GLN A 218 6.25 5.49 5.27
C GLN A 218 7.14 4.28 4.95
N TYR A 219 6.67 3.08 5.28
CA TYR A 219 7.38 1.82 5.04
C TYR A 219 6.75 1.00 3.92
N SER A 220 5.99 1.61 3.04
CA SER A 220 5.50 1.02 1.79
C SER A 220 6.51 1.21 0.67
N THR A 221 6.40 0.38 -0.37
CA THR A 221 7.26 0.43 -1.56
C THR A 221 6.43 0.56 -2.83
N TYR A 222 6.99 1.21 -3.86
CA TYR A 222 6.34 1.31 -5.16
C TYR A 222 7.40 1.11 -6.24
N SER A 223 7.23 0.10 -7.10
CA SER A 223 8.26 -0.29 -8.08
C SER A 223 7.67 -0.99 -9.28
N VAL A 224 8.41 -0.95 -10.40
CA VAL A 224 8.06 -1.66 -11.64
C VAL A 224 8.21 -3.17 -11.53
N ILE A 225 9.09 -3.65 -10.65
CA ILE A 225 9.42 -5.06 -10.43
C ILE A 225 9.85 -5.27 -8.98
N SER A 226 9.69 -6.47 -8.45
CA SER A 226 10.23 -6.80 -7.13
C SER A 226 11.76 -6.78 -7.12
N PRO A 227 12.41 -6.46 -5.98
CA PRO A 227 13.87 -6.52 -5.87
C PRO A 227 14.44 -7.88 -6.25
N GLU A 228 13.79 -8.97 -5.88
CA GLU A 228 14.19 -10.34 -6.21
C GLU A 228 14.09 -10.60 -7.72
N GLY A 229 12.99 -10.15 -8.35
CA GLY A 229 12.80 -10.27 -9.80
C GLY A 229 13.85 -9.47 -10.58
N CYS A 230 14.12 -8.23 -10.16
CA CYS A 230 15.17 -7.40 -10.73
C CYS A 230 16.55 -8.07 -10.59
N ALA A 231 16.86 -8.58 -9.41
CA ALA A 231 18.12 -9.27 -9.14
C ALA A 231 18.29 -10.53 -10.02
N SER A 232 17.23 -11.31 -10.16
CA SER A 232 17.23 -12.52 -10.99
C SER A 232 17.46 -12.20 -12.46
N ILE A 233 16.90 -11.12 -12.99
CA ILE A 233 17.07 -10.70 -14.39
C ILE A 233 18.48 -10.15 -14.63
N LEU A 234 18.95 -9.22 -13.80
CA LEU A 234 20.18 -8.47 -14.03
C LEU A 234 21.44 -9.26 -13.60
N TRP A 235 21.36 -9.95 -12.46
CA TRP A 235 22.53 -10.65 -11.88
C TRP A 235 22.39 -12.16 -11.88
N LYS A 236 21.29 -12.71 -12.38
CA LYS A 236 20.99 -14.15 -12.38
C LYS A 236 21.04 -14.78 -10.97
N SER A 237 20.84 -13.99 -9.94
CA SER A 237 20.83 -14.42 -8.53
C SER A 237 19.89 -13.57 -7.70
N ALA A 238 18.91 -14.17 -7.03
CA ALA A 238 18.01 -13.52 -6.11
C ALA A 238 18.72 -12.98 -4.82
N GLU A 239 19.93 -13.49 -4.52
CA GLU A 239 20.74 -13.01 -3.38
C GLU A 239 21.14 -11.53 -3.50
N LYS A 240 21.09 -10.97 -4.71
CA LYS A 240 21.32 -9.55 -4.97
C LYS A 240 20.10 -8.66 -4.77
N ALA A 241 19.01 -9.18 -4.20
CA ALA A 241 17.77 -8.43 -3.98
C ALA A 241 17.98 -7.15 -3.16
N SER A 242 18.86 -7.15 -2.16
CA SER A 242 19.18 -5.96 -1.38
C SER A 242 19.82 -4.84 -2.21
N VAL A 243 20.74 -5.21 -3.13
CA VAL A 243 21.37 -4.27 -4.06
C VAL A 243 20.32 -3.74 -5.06
N ALA A 244 19.46 -4.62 -5.55
CA ALA A 244 18.37 -4.24 -6.45
C ALA A 244 17.41 -3.25 -5.78
N ALA A 245 17.03 -3.47 -4.52
CA ALA A 245 16.14 -2.58 -3.77
C ALA A 245 16.68 -1.15 -3.68
N GLU A 246 17.98 -1.00 -3.37
CA GLU A 246 18.65 0.32 -3.33
C GLU A 246 18.70 0.97 -4.71
N THR A 247 19.09 0.21 -5.73
CA THR A 247 19.26 0.72 -7.11
C THR A 247 17.92 1.17 -7.71
N LEU A 248 16.84 0.41 -7.47
CA LEU A 248 15.49 0.73 -7.96
C LEU A 248 14.88 1.97 -7.29
N GLY A 249 15.35 2.35 -6.10
CA GLY A 249 14.87 3.54 -5.40
C GLY A 249 13.40 3.46 -4.98
N ILE A 250 12.96 2.30 -4.50
CA ILE A 250 11.56 1.92 -4.26
C ILE A 250 10.91 2.53 -3.01
N THR A 251 11.67 3.23 -2.18
CA THR A 251 11.22 3.73 -0.86
C THR A 251 10.42 5.03 -0.97
N ALA A 252 9.55 5.26 0.01
CA ALA A 252 8.70 6.45 0.06
C ALA A 252 9.49 7.76 -0.06
N THR A 253 10.59 7.89 0.67
CA THR A 253 11.44 9.08 0.66
C THR A 253 12.06 9.31 -0.73
N ARG A 254 12.57 8.23 -1.35
CA ARG A 254 13.19 8.34 -2.68
C ARG A 254 12.16 8.72 -3.74
N LEU A 255 11.00 8.06 -3.74
CA LEU A 255 9.92 8.32 -4.69
C LEU A 255 9.34 9.74 -4.53
N LYS A 256 9.24 10.25 -3.29
CA LYS A 256 8.86 11.63 -3.02
C LYS A 256 9.87 12.63 -3.61
N THR A 257 11.16 12.37 -3.44
CA THR A 257 12.23 13.21 -4.01
C THR A 257 12.20 13.24 -5.53
N LEU A 258 11.83 12.10 -6.15
CA LEU A 258 11.68 11.99 -7.62
C LEU A 258 10.37 12.61 -8.13
N GLY A 259 9.46 13.02 -7.25
CA GLY A 259 8.16 13.60 -7.62
C GLY A 259 7.13 12.57 -8.11
N LEU A 260 7.37 11.27 -7.85
CA LEU A 260 6.46 10.18 -8.23
C LEU A 260 5.34 9.96 -7.21
N VAL A 261 5.53 10.43 -5.98
CA VAL A 261 4.59 10.37 -4.87
C VAL A 261 4.37 11.78 -4.32
N ASP A 262 3.12 12.15 -4.07
CA ASP A 262 2.78 13.51 -3.65
C ASP A 262 2.94 13.70 -2.14
N ARG A 263 2.62 12.67 -1.33
CA ARG A 263 2.70 12.78 0.12
C ARG A 263 3.05 11.43 0.77
N ILE A 264 3.91 11.47 1.78
CA ILE A 264 4.22 10.32 2.65
C ILE A 264 3.33 10.40 3.88
N VAL A 265 2.70 9.29 4.23
CA VAL A 265 1.91 9.15 5.46
C VAL A 265 2.75 8.44 6.50
N SER A 266 3.01 9.11 7.63
CA SER A 266 3.80 8.53 8.72
C SER A 266 3.10 7.31 9.32
N GLU A 267 3.89 6.29 9.62
CA GLU A 267 3.44 5.08 10.29
C GLU A 267 3.78 5.12 11.79
N PRO A 268 3.05 4.39 12.63
CA PRO A 268 3.45 4.16 14.02
C PRO A 268 4.87 3.58 14.13
N LEU A 269 5.48 3.76 15.27
CA LEU A 269 6.81 3.20 15.54
C LEU A 269 6.79 1.67 15.38
N GLY A 270 7.68 1.15 14.56
CA GLY A 270 7.72 -0.26 14.21
C GLY A 270 6.79 -0.65 13.05
N GLY A 271 6.12 0.31 12.40
CA GLY A 271 5.27 0.08 11.21
C GLY A 271 3.78 -0.06 11.52
N ALA A 272 2.98 -0.04 10.46
CA ALA A 272 1.51 -0.07 10.52
C ALA A 272 0.92 -1.29 11.27
N HIS A 273 1.65 -2.40 11.30
CA HIS A 273 1.24 -3.64 11.98
C HIS A 273 1.40 -3.58 13.51
N ARG A 274 2.12 -2.60 14.04
CA ARG A 274 2.33 -2.44 15.48
C ARG A 274 1.18 -1.71 16.17
N ASP A 275 0.52 -0.80 15.44
CA ASP A 275 -0.60 -0.02 15.97
C ASP A 275 -1.57 0.31 14.81
N TYR A 276 -2.61 -0.53 14.67
CA TYR A 276 -3.63 -0.36 13.64
C TYR A 276 -4.41 0.94 13.83
N ASP A 277 -4.81 1.24 15.06
CA ASP A 277 -5.63 2.41 15.35
C ASP A 277 -4.87 3.71 15.07
N GLY A 278 -3.63 3.80 15.50
CA GLY A 278 -2.76 4.93 15.19
C GLY A 278 -2.50 5.09 13.69
N MET A 279 -2.32 3.98 12.97
CA MET A 279 -2.19 4.01 11.51
C MET A 279 -3.47 4.51 10.82
N MET A 280 -4.64 3.97 11.23
CA MET A 280 -5.94 4.38 10.68
C MET A 280 -6.20 5.87 10.92
N GLN A 281 -5.93 6.38 12.11
CA GLN A 281 -6.10 7.80 12.44
C GLN A 281 -5.19 8.69 11.60
N SER A 282 -3.91 8.31 11.45
CA SER A 282 -2.93 9.05 10.64
C SER A 282 -3.36 9.12 9.17
N LEU A 283 -3.74 7.98 8.59
CA LEU A 283 -4.17 7.92 7.19
C LEU A 283 -5.51 8.64 6.99
N LYS A 284 -6.48 8.45 7.88
CA LYS A 284 -7.79 9.10 7.81
C LYS A 284 -7.68 10.62 7.77
N LYS A 285 -6.80 11.20 8.60
CA LYS A 285 -6.53 12.64 8.61
C LYS A 285 -6.00 13.11 7.25
N VAL A 286 -4.99 12.41 6.70
CA VAL A 286 -4.37 12.77 5.42
C VAL A 286 -5.37 12.64 4.27
N LEU A 287 -6.15 11.56 4.24
CA LEU A 287 -7.21 11.37 3.23
C LEU A 287 -8.28 12.47 3.29
N GLN A 288 -8.69 12.88 4.49
CA GLN A 288 -9.67 13.95 4.68
C GLN A 288 -9.16 15.30 4.15
N GLU A 289 -7.93 15.68 4.50
CA GLU A 289 -7.29 16.90 4.03
C GLU A 289 -7.16 16.89 2.49
N THR A 290 -6.72 15.77 1.94
CA THR A 290 -6.52 15.60 0.49
C THR A 290 -7.84 15.65 -0.27
N LEU A 291 -8.86 14.91 0.20
CA LEU A 291 -10.18 14.89 -0.43
C LEU A 291 -10.80 16.28 -0.48
N ARG A 292 -10.74 17.02 0.63
CA ARG A 292 -11.25 18.39 0.70
C ARG A 292 -10.58 19.30 -0.33
N SER A 293 -9.25 19.26 -0.40
CA SER A 293 -8.49 20.06 -1.37
C SER A 293 -8.84 19.75 -2.84
N LEU A 294 -9.18 18.49 -3.15
CA LEU A 294 -9.58 18.10 -4.50
C LEU A 294 -11.03 18.51 -4.82
N GLN A 295 -11.92 18.42 -3.84
CA GLN A 295 -13.33 18.79 -4.00
C GLN A 295 -13.55 20.30 -4.15
N ASP A 296 -12.63 21.13 -3.66
CA ASP A 296 -12.67 22.58 -3.83
C ASP A 296 -12.36 23.02 -5.29
N GLN A 297 -11.96 22.10 -6.18
CA GLN A 297 -11.62 22.37 -7.58
C GLN A 297 -12.79 22.08 -8.52
N SER A 298 -12.87 22.82 -9.62
CA SER A 298 -13.76 22.46 -10.72
C SER A 298 -13.25 21.17 -11.42
N VAL A 299 -14.16 20.42 -12.04
CA VAL A 299 -13.80 19.17 -12.75
C VAL A 299 -12.73 19.44 -13.84
N ASP A 300 -12.84 20.54 -14.58
CA ASP A 300 -11.88 20.86 -15.65
C ASP A 300 -10.50 21.23 -15.08
N ALA A 301 -10.45 21.91 -13.92
CA ALA A 301 -9.19 22.18 -13.22
C ALA A 301 -8.56 20.90 -12.69
N LEU A 302 -9.37 19.99 -12.14
CA LEU A 302 -8.93 18.67 -11.66
C LEU A 302 -8.29 17.84 -12.77
N LEU A 303 -8.97 17.72 -13.93
CA LEU A 303 -8.46 16.98 -15.08
C LEU A 303 -7.18 17.59 -15.64
N LYS A 304 -7.13 18.91 -15.75
CA LYS A 304 -5.93 19.63 -16.19
C LYS A 304 -4.76 19.38 -15.26
N ALA A 305 -4.96 19.51 -13.95
CA ALA A 305 -3.92 19.27 -12.95
C ALA A 305 -3.43 17.81 -12.97
N ARG A 306 -4.34 16.82 -13.12
CA ARG A 306 -4.00 15.41 -13.27
C ARG A 306 -3.13 15.17 -14.51
N PHE A 307 -3.52 15.72 -15.65
CA PHE A 307 -2.75 15.62 -16.90
C PHE A 307 -1.35 16.24 -16.74
N GLU A 308 -1.27 17.48 -16.25
CA GLU A 308 0.01 18.18 -16.04
C GLU A 308 0.94 17.40 -15.08
N ARG A 309 0.38 16.82 -14.01
CA ARG A 309 1.10 15.97 -13.08
C ARG A 309 1.70 14.74 -13.77
N LEU A 310 0.93 14.04 -14.59
CA LEU A 310 1.40 12.84 -15.31
C LEU A 310 2.48 13.22 -16.33
N MET A 311 2.33 14.34 -17.04
CA MET A 311 3.31 14.82 -18.01
C MET A 311 4.58 15.37 -17.37
N ALA A 312 4.56 15.71 -16.08
CA ALA A 312 5.73 16.20 -15.34
C ALA A 312 6.65 15.10 -14.82
N TYR A 313 6.31 13.82 -15.00
CA TYR A 313 7.17 12.72 -14.59
C TYR A 313 8.43 12.64 -15.48
N GLY A 314 9.57 12.30 -14.86
CA GLY A 314 10.82 12.08 -15.58
C GLY A 314 11.60 13.37 -15.84
N LYS A 315 12.11 14.00 -14.78
CA LYS A 315 13.06 15.13 -14.90
C LYS A 315 14.42 14.61 -15.38
N PHE A 316 14.92 15.10 -16.51
CA PHE A 316 16.25 14.81 -17.02
C PHE A 316 17.00 16.11 -17.39
N LYS A 317 18.30 16.05 -17.42
CA LYS A 317 19.15 17.10 -17.96
C LYS A 317 19.80 16.57 -19.24
N GLU A 318 19.61 17.27 -20.36
CA GLU A 318 20.39 16.99 -21.55
C GLU A 318 21.85 17.37 -21.30
N ALA A 319 22.78 16.47 -21.67
CA ALA A 319 24.17 16.83 -21.70
C ALA A 319 24.34 17.95 -22.74
N ALA A 320 25.01 19.04 -22.38
CA ALA A 320 25.31 20.08 -23.33
C ALA A 320 26.05 19.44 -24.51
N GLN A 321 25.47 19.52 -25.72
CA GLN A 321 26.19 19.10 -26.93
C GLN A 321 27.44 19.98 -27.01
N SER A 322 28.61 19.39 -26.80
CA SER A 322 29.88 20.03 -27.12
C SER A 322 29.88 20.27 -28.63
N LYS A 323 29.76 21.55 -29.03
CA LYS A 323 29.96 22.01 -30.38
C LYS A 323 31.45 21.88 -30.74
#